data_d97a81721414b470c1f36705fe7a80c0
#
_entry.id   d97a81721414b470c1f36705fe7a80c0
#
_cell.length_a   1.000
_cell.length_b   1.000
_cell.length_c   1.000
_cell.angle_alpha   90.00
_cell.angle_beta   90.00
_cell.angle_gamma   90.00
#
_symmetry.space_group_name_H-M   'P 1'
#
loop_
_entity.id
_entity.type
_entity.pdbx_description
1 polymer ?
#
loop_
_entity_poly.entity_id
_entity_poly.type
_entity_poly.pdbx_seq_one_letter_code
_entity_poly.pdbx_strand_id
1 'polypeptide(L)'
;MAVVPIKIVGISGSKVENGNCDKVMREALGVAAGFDGVETEFIGLAGKKIMTCKHCQWCIENQRPCKYEDDANWILEKMAAADGLIWGAPVWTHSIAPYLMSVISRARYMAFLSGELRDKVLGTFVVSWFGVGEEMALMTLEAMGHNYLMIPVFRGWAKVSKLAVGERPDYMENGALDDRAGMHRIRTMAKRVVEVTRKMKFAGDAGIGMPDEEIRSITCGRFPFWRQQR
;
A
#
# COMPACT_ATOMS: atom_id res chain seq x y z
N MET A 1 -28.77 5.14 -4.25
CA MET A 1 -27.70 4.73 -5.18
C MET A 1 -27.37 3.27 -4.89
N ALA A 2 -27.14 2.45 -5.92
CA ALA A 2 -26.71 1.05 -5.70
C ALA A 2 -25.35 1.04 -4.98
N VAL A 3 -25.25 0.24 -3.93
CA VAL A 3 -23.99 0.05 -3.20
C VAL A 3 -23.12 -0.92 -3.97
N VAL A 4 -21.95 -0.49 -4.40
CA VAL A 4 -20.93 -1.37 -5.01
C VAL A 4 -20.09 -1.95 -3.86
N PRO A 5 -20.17 -3.26 -3.59
CA PRO A 5 -19.37 -3.88 -2.54
C PRO A 5 -17.89 -3.88 -2.94
N ILE A 6 -17.03 -3.53 -1.99
CA ILE A 6 -15.58 -3.48 -2.19
C ILE A 6 -14.83 -4.01 -0.97
N LYS A 7 -13.62 -4.54 -1.23
CA LYS A 7 -12.67 -4.95 -0.20
C LYS A 7 -11.46 -4.03 -0.20
N ILE A 8 -11.13 -3.46 0.98
CA ILE A 8 -9.95 -2.63 1.19
C ILE A 8 -9.00 -3.34 2.15
N VAL A 9 -7.75 -3.54 1.72
CA VAL A 9 -6.69 -4.12 2.56
C VAL A 9 -5.71 -3.03 2.96
N GLY A 10 -5.50 -2.89 4.28
CA GLY A 10 -4.53 -1.97 4.85
C GLY A 10 -3.28 -2.69 5.34
N ILE A 11 -2.09 -2.24 4.89
CA ILE A 11 -0.81 -2.83 5.26
C ILE A 11 0.01 -1.85 6.08
N SER A 12 0.25 -2.19 7.35
CA SER A 12 1.12 -1.43 8.24
C SER A 12 2.56 -1.93 8.17
N GLY A 13 3.44 -1.10 7.59
CA GLY A 13 4.86 -1.37 7.40
C GLY A 13 5.72 -1.25 8.65
N SER A 14 5.13 -1.27 9.84
CA SER A 14 5.84 -1.19 11.11
C SER A 14 6.22 -2.58 11.65
N LYS A 15 7.35 -2.66 12.35
CA LYS A 15 7.73 -3.84 13.16
C LYS A 15 7.30 -3.73 14.63
N VAL A 16 6.69 -2.61 15.01
CA VAL A 16 6.17 -2.41 16.36
C VAL A 16 4.70 -2.81 16.36
N GLU A 17 4.40 -3.94 16.95
CA GLU A 17 3.04 -4.45 17.10
C GLU A 17 2.21 -3.49 17.94
N ASN A 18 0.98 -3.20 17.47
CA ASN A 18 0.07 -2.23 18.08
C ASN A 18 0.68 -0.83 18.29
N GLY A 19 1.76 -0.49 17.55
CA GLY A 19 2.39 0.81 17.55
C GLY A 19 1.56 1.87 16.81
N ASN A 20 2.12 3.08 16.71
CA ASN A 20 1.43 4.22 16.10
C ASN A 20 0.97 3.96 14.67
N CYS A 21 1.80 3.31 13.85
CA CYS A 21 1.44 3.00 12.46
C CYS A 21 0.24 2.03 12.40
N ASP A 22 0.20 1.01 13.26
CA ASP A 22 -0.92 0.06 13.35
C ASP A 22 -2.21 0.75 13.81
N LYS A 23 -2.10 1.62 14.82
CA LYS A 23 -3.25 2.39 15.34
C LYS A 23 -3.84 3.31 14.27
N VAL A 24 -2.99 4.04 13.54
CA VAL A 24 -3.42 4.90 12.43
C VAL A 24 -4.04 4.10 11.30
N MET A 25 -3.49 2.94 10.95
CA MET A 25 -4.06 2.05 9.94
C MET A 25 -5.45 1.53 10.35
N ARG A 26 -5.59 1.08 11.60
CA ARG A 26 -6.89 0.62 12.12
C ARG A 26 -7.93 1.73 12.12
N GLU A 27 -7.55 2.96 12.45
CA GLU A 27 -8.44 4.12 12.37
C GLU A 27 -8.88 4.37 10.91
N ALA A 28 -7.93 4.34 9.95
CA ALA A 28 -8.25 4.51 8.54
C ALA A 28 -9.21 3.42 8.03
N LEU A 29 -8.95 2.17 8.38
CA LEU A 29 -9.81 1.04 8.01
C LEU A 29 -11.18 1.11 8.71
N GLY A 30 -11.23 1.56 9.96
CA GLY A 30 -12.49 1.80 10.68
C GLY A 30 -13.36 2.85 10.00
N VAL A 31 -12.75 3.94 9.51
CA VAL A 31 -13.46 4.95 8.71
C VAL A 31 -13.97 4.37 7.40
N ALA A 32 -13.18 3.54 6.71
CA ALA A 32 -13.61 2.87 5.48
C ALA A 32 -14.75 1.88 5.72
N ALA A 33 -14.66 1.06 6.79
CA ALA A 33 -15.69 0.10 7.18
C ALA A 33 -17.03 0.75 7.58
N GLY A 34 -17.03 2.04 7.92
CA GLY A 34 -18.25 2.80 8.20
C GLY A 34 -19.14 3.07 6.97
N PHE A 35 -18.72 2.68 5.77
CA PHE A 35 -19.51 2.80 4.54
C PHE A 35 -20.15 1.46 4.16
N ASP A 36 -21.44 1.47 3.82
CA ASP A 36 -22.17 0.27 3.43
C ASP A 36 -21.46 -0.53 2.33
N GLY A 37 -21.33 -1.86 2.51
CA GLY A 37 -20.72 -2.75 1.54
C GLY A 37 -19.18 -2.65 1.46
N VAL A 38 -18.52 -2.04 2.43
CA VAL A 38 -17.06 -2.01 2.52
C VAL A 38 -16.57 -3.06 3.51
N GLU A 39 -15.85 -4.07 3.00
CA GLU A 39 -15.07 -5.00 3.80
C GLU A 39 -13.65 -4.47 3.98
N THR A 40 -13.10 -4.57 5.18
CA THR A 40 -11.72 -4.15 5.46
C THR A 40 -10.91 -5.27 6.09
N GLU A 41 -9.63 -5.36 5.73
CA GLU A 41 -8.68 -6.31 6.30
C GLU A 41 -7.39 -5.58 6.71
N PHE A 42 -6.95 -5.78 7.96
CA PHE A 42 -5.70 -5.22 8.48
C PHE A 42 -4.57 -6.25 8.41
N ILE A 43 -3.42 -5.86 7.88
CA ILE A 43 -2.19 -6.65 7.86
C ILE A 43 -1.05 -5.83 8.47
N GLY A 44 -0.60 -6.22 9.68
CA GLY A 44 0.61 -5.69 10.31
C GLY A 44 1.84 -6.52 9.95
N LEU A 45 2.99 -5.87 9.72
CA LEU A 45 4.25 -6.55 9.43
C LEU A 45 5.06 -6.91 10.68
N ALA A 46 4.58 -6.56 11.87
CA ALA A 46 5.19 -7.02 13.13
C ALA A 46 5.11 -8.56 13.21
N GLY A 47 6.17 -9.19 13.67
CA GLY A 47 6.27 -10.66 13.77
C GLY A 47 6.40 -11.40 12.44
N LYS A 48 6.16 -10.77 11.29
CA LYS A 48 6.23 -11.42 9.97
C LYS A 48 7.67 -11.69 9.54
N LYS A 49 7.89 -12.84 8.92
CA LYS A 49 9.16 -13.22 8.29
C LYS A 49 9.10 -12.83 6.82
N ILE A 50 9.87 -11.82 6.42
CA ILE A 50 9.84 -11.28 5.07
C ILE A 50 11.28 -11.09 4.61
N MET A 51 11.69 -11.82 3.58
CA MET A 51 12.96 -11.62 2.92
C MET A 51 12.84 -10.62 1.79
N THR A 52 13.83 -9.74 1.65
CA THR A 52 13.96 -8.85 0.50
C THR A 52 14.21 -9.66 -0.78
N CYS A 53 13.78 -9.15 -1.92
CA CYS A 53 14.03 -9.77 -3.22
C CYS A 53 15.55 -9.89 -3.48
N LYS A 54 16.01 -11.11 -3.77
CA LYS A 54 17.42 -11.40 -4.13
C LYS A 54 17.71 -11.21 -5.61
N HIS A 55 16.76 -10.70 -6.38
CA HIS A 55 16.90 -10.50 -7.83
C HIS A 55 17.32 -11.75 -8.62
N CYS A 56 16.91 -12.93 -8.20
CA CYS A 56 17.29 -14.21 -8.80
C CYS A 56 16.54 -14.55 -10.11
N GLN A 57 15.63 -13.71 -10.57
CA GLN A 57 14.80 -13.85 -11.77
C GLN A 57 13.85 -15.06 -11.80
N TRP A 58 13.92 -15.98 -10.85
CA TRP A 58 13.18 -17.23 -10.88
C TRP A 58 11.66 -17.04 -11.11
N CYS A 59 11.03 -16.04 -10.45
CA CYS A 59 9.60 -15.76 -10.60
C CYS A 59 9.23 -15.30 -12.03
N ILE A 60 10.13 -14.61 -12.70
CA ILE A 60 9.95 -14.17 -14.09
C ILE A 60 10.15 -15.35 -15.05
N GLU A 61 11.19 -16.13 -14.86
CA GLU A 61 11.51 -17.30 -15.71
C GLU A 61 10.44 -18.39 -15.62
N ASN A 62 9.93 -18.64 -14.41
CA ASN A 62 8.92 -19.67 -14.17
C ASN A 62 7.48 -19.14 -14.26
N GLN A 63 7.29 -17.83 -14.48
CA GLN A 63 5.98 -17.17 -14.54
C GLN A 63 5.08 -17.49 -13.33
N ARG A 64 5.66 -17.41 -12.14
CA ARG A 64 5.01 -17.75 -10.86
C ARG A 64 5.39 -16.75 -9.77
N PRO A 65 4.62 -16.67 -8.67
CA PRO A 65 5.00 -15.96 -7.46
C PRO A 65 6.39 -16.38 -6.96
N CYS A 66 6.99 -15.60 -6.10
CA CYS A 66 8.35 -15.85 -5.62
C CYS A 66 8.47 -17.23 -4.96
N LYS A 67 9.58 -17.93 -5.21
CA LYS A 67 9.84 -19.28 -4.68
C LYS A 67 10.19 -19.33 -3.18
N TYR A 68 10.49 -18.17 -2.58
CA TYR A 68 10.84 -18.14 -1.15
C TYR A 68 9.56 -18.23 -0.30
N GLU A 69 9.54 -19.23 0.58
CA GLU A 69 8.45 -19.50 1.50
C GLU A 69 8.59 -18.62 2.74
N ASP A 70 7.91 -17.49 2.72
CA ASP A 70 7.79 -16.56 3.84
C ASP A 70 6.45 -15.81 3.76
N ASP A 71 6.19 -14.93 4.71
CA ASP A 71 4.91 -14.20 4.76
C ASP A 71 4.65 -13.27 3.55
N ALA A 72 5.67 -12.96 2.72
CA ALA A 72 5.51 -11.99 1.63
C ALA A 72 4.53 -12.47 0.56
N ASN A 73 4.57 -13.75 0.15
CA ASN A 73 3.66 -14.26 -0.88
C ASN A 73 2.19 -14.18 -0.42
N TRP A 74 1.91 -14.60 0.82
CA TRP A 74 0.57 -14.48 1.40
C TRP A 74 0.08 -13.02 1.45
N ILE A 75 0.94 -12.06 1.84
CA ILE A 75 0.58 -10.64 1.85
C ILE A 75 0.26 -10.16 0.42
N LEU A 76 1.05 -10.55 -0.57
CA LEU A 76 0.84 -10.19 -1.97
C LEU A 76 -0.46 -10.78 -2.52
N GLU A 77 -0.81 -12.02 -2.17
CA GLU A 77 -2.10 -12.62 -2.51
C GLU A 77 -3.28 -11.82 -1.94
N LYS A 78 -3.17 -11.36 -0.68
CA LYS A 78 -4.17 -10.47 -0.06
C LYS A 78 -4.27 -9.13 -0.78
N MET A 79 -3.16 -8.55 -1.20
CA MET A 79 -3.14 -7.33 -2.01
C MET A 79 -3.81 -7.56 -3.38
N ALA A 80 -3.52 -8.68 -4.02
CA ALA A 80 -4.13 -9.04 -5.31
C ALA A 80 -5.66 -9.22 -5.21
N ALA A 81 -6.13 -9.79 -4.11
CA ALA A 81 -7.56 -10.03 -3.87
C ALA A 81 -8.36 -8.78 -3.44
N ALA A 82 -7.70 -7.69 -3.10
CA ALA A 82 -8.35 -6.44 -2.70
C ALA A 82 -8.79 -5.61 -3.90
N ASP A 83 -9.86 -4.82 -3.76
CA ASP A 83 -10.27 -3.80 -4.74
C ASP A 83 -9.51 -2.49 -4.54
N GLY A 84 -9.17 -2.15 -3.29
CA GLY A 84 -8.37 -0.98 -2.92
C GLY A 84 -7.37 -1.29 -1.81
N LEU A 85 -6.31 -0.49 -1.74
CA LEU A 85 -5.21 -0.68 -0.80
C LEU A 85 -4.92 0.60 -0.02
N ILE A 86 -4.52 0.43 1.24
CA ILE A 86 -3.91 1.50 2.03
C ILE A 86 -2.53 1.00 2.50
N TRP A 87 -1.48 1.73 2.13
CA TRP A 87 -0.13 1.46 2.60
C TRP A 87 0.31 2.49 3.62
N GLY A 88 0.72 2.02 4.79
CA GLY A 88 1.23 2.87 5.86
C GLY A 88 2.60 2.44 6.33
N ALA A 89 3.50 3.39 6.61
CA ALA A 89 4.83 3.08 7.11
C ALA A 89 5.34 4.16 8.08
N PRO A 90 6.20 3.80 9.05
CA PRO A 90 6.92 4.81 9.82
C PRO A 90 8.03 5.43 8.97
N VAL A 91 8.29 6.72 9.22
CA VAL A 91 9.40 7.45 8.59
C VAL A 91 10.70 7.11 9.31
N TRP A 92 11.66 6.56 8.57
CA TRP A 92 13.02 6.29 9.01
C TRP A 92 14.00 6.95 8.05
N THR A 93 14.89 7.77 8.57
CA THR A 93 15.96 8.41 7.78
C THR A 93 15.42 9.05 6.48
N HIS A 94 14.36 9.86 6.61
CA HIS A 94 13.67 10.54 5.50
C HIS A 94 13.02 9.63 4.44
N SER A 95 12.91 8.33 4.71
CA SER A 95 12.22 7.36 3.84
C SER A 95 11.28 6.49 4.66
N ILE A 96 10.69 5.48 4.06
CA ILE A 96 9.88 4.49 4.78
C ILE A 96 10.79 3.44 5.44
N ALA A 97 10.32 2.87 6.55
CA ALA A 97 10.96 1.68 7.12
C ALA A 97 10.99 0.55 6.08
N PRO A 98 12.07 -0.25 6.00
CA PRO A 98 12.33 -1.15 4.86
C PRO A 98 11.37 -2.34 4.74
N TYR A 99 10.57 -2.62 5.74
CA TYR A 99 9.75 -3.84 5.81
C TYR A 99 8.68 -3.92 4.72
N LEU A 100 7.93 -2.83 4.50
CA LEU A 100 6.95 -2.77 3.42
C LEU A 100 7.63 -2.79 2.05
N MET A 101 8.77 -2.12 1.92
CA MET A 101 9.58 -2.16 0.71
C MET A 101 10.05 -3.60 0.40
N SER A 102 10.37 -4.39 1.43
CA SER A 102 10.74 -5.82 1.26
C SER A 102 9.58 -6.63 0.70
N VAL A 103 8.35 -6.43 1.18
CA VAL A 103 7.14 -7.06 0.59
C VAL A 103 6.98 -6.67 -0.87
N ILE A 104 6.97 -5.37 -1.14
CA ILE A 104 6.74 -4.84 -2.49
C ILE A 104 7.85 -5.27 -3.47
N SER A 105 9.10 -5.36 -3.02
CA SER A 105 10.20 -5.86 -3.86
C SER A 105 9.98 -7.30 -4.36
N ARG A 106 9.16 -8.09 -3.66
CA ARG A 106 8.83 -9.48 -4.00
C ARG A 106 7.69 -9.58 -5.02
N ALA A 107 6.95 -8.50 -5.27
CA ALA A 107 5.83 -8.45 -6.21
C ALA A 107 6.24 -8.35 -7.69
N ARG A 108 7.49 -8.65 -8.05
CA ARG A 108 8.00 -8.54 -9.44
C ARG A 108 7.15 -9.31 -10.46
N TYR A 109 6.67 -10.49 -10.08
CA TYR A 109 5.75 -11.26 -10.93
C TYR A 109 4.51 -10.44 -11.28
N MET A 110 3.94 -9.73 -10.32
CA MET A 110 2.76 -8.88 -10.52
C MET A 110 3.07 -7.67 -11.41
N ALA A 111 4.27 -7.08 -11.30
CA ALA A 111 4.66 -5.94 -12.14
C ALA A 111 4.90 -6.31 -13.60
N PHE A 112 5.50 -7.46 -13.85
CA PHE A 112 6.00 -7.81 -15.18
C PHE A 112 5.13 -8.82 -15.94
N LEU A 113 4.29 -9.60 -15.26
CA LEU A 113 3.56 -10.70 -15.85
C LEU A 113 2.06 -10.68 -15.58
N SER A 114 1.60 -10.75 -14.32
CA SER A 114 0.17 -10.90 -14.03
C SER A 114 -0.62 -9.59 -14.02
N GLY A 115 0.00 -8.48 -13.64
CA GLY A 115 -0.68 -7.17 -13.59
C GLY A 115 -1.76 -7.06 -12.51
N GLU A 116 -1.79 -7.96 -11.52
CA GLU A 116 -2.87 -8.06 -10.52
C GLU A 116 -3.04 -6.82 -9.64
N LEU A 117 -2.04 -5.95 -9.55
CA LEU A 117 -2.13 -4.68 -8.81
C LEU A 117 -2.55 -3.50 -9.70
N ARG A 118 -2.63 -3.69 -11.01
CA ARG A 118 -3.01 -2.64 -11.94
C ARG A 118 -4.42 -2.12 -11.63
N ASP A 119 -4.60 -0.83 -11.77
CA ASP A 119 -5.85 -0.08 -11.57
C ASP A 119 -6.42 -0.15 -10.14
N LYS A 120 -5.74 -0.85 -9.20
CA LYS A 120 -6.14 -0.80 -7.80
C LYS A 120 -5.86 0.57 -7.23
N VAL A 121 -6.85 1.08 -6.51
CA VAL A 121 -6.74 2.38 -5.82
C VAL A 121 -5.82 2.25 -4.62
N LEU A 122 -4.92 3.23 -4.46
CA LEU A 122 -3.95 3.28 -3.38
C LEU A 122 -4.07 4.56 -2.57
N GLY A 123 -4.36 4.42 -1.28
CA GLY A 123 -4.10 5.46 -0.28
C GLY A 123 -2.76 5.22 0.38
N THR A 124 -2.02 6.29 0.68
CA THR A 124 -0.72 6.18 1.35
C THR A 124 -0.69 7.04 2.61
N PHE A 125 -0.04 6.55 3.66
CA PHE A 125 0.28 7.39 4.79
C PHE A 125 1.62 7.04 5.44
N VAL A 126 2.17 8.02 6.14
CA VAL A 126 3.34 7.82 6.99
C VAL A 126 3.13 8.35 8.39
N VAL A 127 3.84 7.77 9.34
CA VAL A 127 3.91 8.24 10.71
C VAL A 127 5.34 8.65 11.00
N SER A 128 5.53 9.93 11.32
CA SER A 128 6.84 10.49 11.69
C SER A 128 6.93 10.78 13.17
N TRP A 129 8.15 10.99 13.64
CA TRP A 129 8.36 11.36 15.02
C TRP A 129 7.84 12.79 15.30
N PHE A 130 8.35 13.77 14.57
CA PHE A 130 8.06 15.19 14.80
C PHE A 130 7.88 16.00 13.51
N GLY A 131 7.53 15.38 12.41
CA GLY A 131 7.20 16.09 11.16
C GLY A 131 8.39 16.31 10.23
N VAL A 132 9.31 15.32 10.14
CA VAL A 132 10.46 15.40 9.22
C VAL A 132 10.52 14.16 8.34
N GLY A 133 10.68 14.35 7.03
CA GLY A 133 10.87 13.31 6.04
C GLY A 133 9.59 12.70 5.49
N GLU A 134 8.41 13.22 5.88
CA GLU A 134 7.12 12.68 5.43
C GLU A 134 6.97 12.74 3.92
N GLU A 135 7.30 13.87 3.30
CA GLU A 135 7.13 14.04 1.85
C GLU A 135 7.95 13.03 1.05
N MET A 136 9.22 12.83 1.41
CA MET A 136 10.07 11.85 0.72
C MET A 136 9.59 10.42 0.94
N ALA A 137 9.16 10.09 2.14
CA ALA A 137 8.62 8.78 2.47
C ALA A 137 7.31 8.50 1.72
N LEU A 138 6.41 9.49 1.62
CA LEU A 138 5.17 9.40 0.83
C LEU A 138 5.46 9.24 -0.66
N MET A 139 6.39 10.02 -1.20
CA MET A 139 6.82 9.88 -2.60
C MET A 139 7.36 8.47 -2.89
N THR A 140 8.06 7.86 -1.93
CA THR A 140 8.54 6.48 -2.06
C THR A 140 7.37 5.50 -2.16
N LEU A 141 6.35 5.62 -1.31
CA LEU A 141 5.15 4.76 -1.35
C LEU A 141 4.39 4.91 -2.66
N GLU A 142 4.19 6.14 -3.12
CA GLU A 142 3.49 6.43 -4.37
C GLU A 142 4.26 5.96 -5.60
N ALA A 143 5.58 6.18 -5.64
CA ALA A 143 6.43 5.68 -6.71
C ALA A 143 6.39 4.16 -6.84
N MET A 144 6.37 3.45 -5.69
CA MET A 144 6.14 2.00 -5.71
C MET A 144 4.76 1.65 -6.27
N GLY A 145 3.70 2.35 -5.89
CA GLY A 145 2.35 2.15 -6.44
C GLY A 145 2.30 2.36 -7.95
N HIS A 146 2.88 3.45 -8.45
CA HIS A 146 2.97 3.74 -9.89
C HIS A 146 3.72 2.66 -10.66
N ASN A 147 4.76 2.06 -10.08
CA ASN A 147 5.48 0.96 -10.72
C ASN A 147 4.59 -0.26 -11.00
N TYR A 148 3.54 -0.45 -10.22
CA TYR A 148 2.53 -1.51 -10.38
C TYR A 148 1.26 -1.03 -11.11
N LEU A 149 1.29 0.15 -11.72
CA LEU A 149 0.15 0.78 -12.41
C LEU A 149 -1.07 0.97 -11.49
N MET A 150 -0.83 1.12 -10.19
CA MET A 150 -1.87 1.48 -9.24
C MET A 150 -2.24 2.96 -9.37
N ILE A 151 -3.36 3.34 -8.77
CA ILE A 151 -3.91 4.71 -8.79
C ILE A 151 -3.78 5.33 -7.39
N PRO A 152 -2.67 6.01 -7.06
CA PRO A 152 -2.57 6.78 -5.82
C PRO A 152 -3.58 7.93 -5.83
N VAL A 153 -4.43 8.02 -4.79
CA VAL A 153 -5.54 8.97 -4.78
C VAL A 153 -5.45 10.03 -3.69
N PHE A 154 -4.77 9.74 -2.61
CA PHE A 154 -4.57 10.68 -1.52
C PHE A 154 -3.45 10.20 -0.59
N ARG A 155 -2.76 11.17 0.03
CA ARG A 155 -1.69 10.92 0.99
C ARG A 155 -2.00 11.53 2.35
N GLY A 156 -1.59 10.86 3.43
CA GLY A 156 -1.72 11.37 4.78
C GLY A 156 -0.43 11.23 5.56
N TRP A 157 -0.27 12.00 6.59
CA TRP A 157 0.80 11.80 7.57
C TRP A 157 0.32 12.23 8.95
N ALA A 158 0.86 11.58 9.97
CA ALA A 158 0.63 11.92 11.36
C ALA A 158 1.94 11.86 12.12
N LYS A 159 2.08 12.71 13.14
CA LYS A 159 3.27 12.78 13.99
C LYS A 159 2.97 12.30 15.40
N VAL A 160 4.00 11.79 16.08
CA VAL A 160 3.88 11.22 17.44
C VAL A 160 4.47 12.14 18.53
N SER A 161 5.01 13.29 18.16
CA SER A 161 5.58 14.28 19.09
C SER A 161 5.15 15.68 18.71
N LYS A 162 5.00 16.54 19.72
CA LYS A 162 4.71 17.96 19.53
C LYS A 162 5.97 18.78 19.21
N LEU A 163 7.14 18.29 19.61
CA LEU A 163 8.42 19.01 19.44
C LEU A 163 9.15 18.53 18.19
N ALA A 164 9.68 19.48 17.44
CA ALA A 164 10.46 19.20 16.24
C ALA A 164 11.92 18.87 16.55
N VAL A 165 12.52 19.58 17.51
CA VAL A 165 13.95 19.49 17.87
C VAL A 165 14.10 19.79 19.36
N GLY A 166 15.14 19.27 19.99
CA GLY A 166 15.52 19.64 21.35
C GLY A 166 15.63 18.44 22.28
N GLU A 167 15.25 18.64 23.54
CA GLU A 167 15.23 17.61 24.58
C GLU A 167 14.28 16.44 24.16
N ARG A 168 14.26 15.37 24.96
CA ARG A 168 13.38 14.23 24.70
C ARG A 168 11.97 14.72 24.36
N PRO A 169 11.43 14.36 23.20
CA PRO A 169 10.17 14.90 22.72
C PRO A 169 9.03 14.65 23.70
N ASP A 170 8.15 15.65 23.82
CA ASP A 170 6.87 15.52 24.52
C ASP A 170 5.92 14.68 23.66
N TYR A 171 5.84 13.40 23.97
CA TYR A 171 4.94 12.47 23.28
C TYR A 171 3.49 12.83 23.58
N MET A 172 2.67 12.72 22.57
CA MET A 172 1.22 12.75 22.76
C MET A 172 0.78 11.50 23.51
N GLU A 173 -0.23 11.59 24.37
CA GLU A 173 -0.67 10.50 25.24
C GLU A 173 -1.04 9.24 24.46
N ASN A 174 -1.82 9.39 23.38
CA ASN A 174 -2.20 8.30 22.48
C ASN A 174 -1.34 8.27 21.20
N GLY A 175 -0.17 8.91 21.22
CA GLY A 175 0.75 8.99 20.10
C GLY A 175 0.15 9.71 18.89
N ALA A 176 0.27 9.12 17.70
CA ALA A 176 -0.19 9.72 16.44
C ALA A 176 -1.71 10.00 16.41
N LEU A 177 -2.52 9.31 17.21
CA LEU A 177 -3.97 9.55 17.26
C LEU A 177 -4.32 10.93 17.83
N ASP A 178 -3.44 11.54 18.60
CA ASP A 178 -3.61 12.89 19.15
C ASP A 178 -3.23 14.01 18.17
N ASP A 179 -2.60 13.68 17.04
CA ASP A 179 -2.37 14.64 15.96
C ASP A 179 -3.67 14.90 15.18
N ARG A 180 -4.47 15.85 15.67
CA ARG A 180 -5.78 16.19 15.10
C ARG A 180 -5.70 16.49 13.59
N ALA A 181 -4.69 17.25 13.17
CA ALA A 181 -4.52 17.65 11.77
C ALA A 181 -4.09 16.43 10.92
N GLY A 182 -3.15 15.63 11.41
CA GLY A 182 -2.72 14.38 10.77
C GLY A 182 -3.88 13.40 10.65
N MET A 183 -4.60 13.15 11.73
CA MET A 183 -5.73 12.23 11.74
C MET A 183 -6.90 12.69 10.85
N HIS A 184 -7.11 14.00 10.70
CA HIS A 184 -8.05 14.52 9.71
C HIS A 184 -7.66 14.12 8.28
N ARG A 185 -6.37 14.27 7.91
CA ARG A 185 -5.85 13.82 6.60
C ARG A 185 -6.01 12.33 6.40
N ILE A 186 -5.70 11.52 7.42
CA ILE A 186 -5.85 10.05 7.38
C ILE A 186 -7.31 9.64 7.12
N ARG A 187 -8.25 10.24 7.83
CA ARG A 187 -9.69 9.99 7.63
C ARG A 187 -10.16 10.44 6.23
N THR A 188 -9.66 11.57 5.74
CA THR A 188 -9.94 12.05 4.39
C THR A 188 -9.39 11.08 3.34
N MET A 189 -8.16 10.59 3.52
CA MET A 189 -7.56 9.58 2.66
C MET A 189 -8.43 8.30 2.60
N ALA A 190 -8.85 7.78 3.75
CA ALA A 190 -9.68 6.57 3.81
C ALA A 190 -11.01 6.74 3.04
N LYS A 191 -11.69 7.87 3.22
CA LYS A 191 -12.92 8.21 2.47
C LYS A 191 -12.66 8.29 0.97
N ARG A 192 -11.55 8.92 0.57
CA ARG A 192 -11.18 9.06 -0.84
C ARG A 192 -10.86 7.69 -1.47
N VAL A 193 -10.18 6.80 -0.74
CA VAL A 193 -9.94 5.43 -1.19
C VAL A 193 -11.27 4.72 -1.44
N VAL A 194 -12.21 4.75 -0.50
CA VAL A 194 -13.55 4.14 -0.68
C VAL A 194 -14.25 4.69 -1.92
N GLU A 195 -14.30 6.02 -2.05
CA GLU A 195 -14.98 6.69 -3.17
C GLU A 195 -14.43 6.26 -4.52
N VAL A 196 -13.09 6.30 -4.69
CA VAL A 196 -12.46 6.01 -5.98
C VAL A 196 -12.47 4.52 -6.26
N THR A 197 -12.25 3.67 -5.24
CA THR A 197 -12.32 2.21 -5.40
C THR A 197 -13.68 1.77 -5.93
N ARG A 198 -14.78 2.33 -5.41
CA ARG A 198 -16.11 2.04 -5.93
C ARG A 198 -16.30 2.44 -7.39
N LYS A 199 -15.78 3.63 -7.77
CA LYS A 199 -15.83 4.10 -9.16
C LYS A 199 -15.05 3.18 -10.08
N MET A 200 -13.84 2.77 -9.67
CA MET A 200 -12.99 1.88 -10.46
C MET A 200 -13.59 0.49 -10.58
N LYS A 201 -14.10 -0.07 -9.49
CA LYS A 201 -14.78 -1.37 -9.52
C LYS A 201 -16.01 -1.34 -10.42
N PHE A 202 -16.85 -0.34 -10.27
CA PHE A 202 -18.04 -0.17 -11.13
C PHE A 202 -17.68 -0.07 -12.62
N ALA A 203 -16.64 0.71 -12.94
CA ALA A 203 -16.17 0.85 -14.32
C ALA A 203 -15.63 -0.49 -14.86
N GLY A 204 -14.83 -1.20 -14.06
CA GLY A 204 -14.31 -2.52 -14.42
C GLY A 204 -15.41 -3.56 -14.64
N ASP A 205 -16.38 -3.65 -13.73
CA ASP A 205 -17.53 -4.56 -13.83
C ASP A 205 -18.42 -4.22 -15.04
N ALA A 206 -18.46 -2.96 -15.47
CA ALA A 206 -19.15 -2.49 -16.68
C ALA A 206 -18.32 -2.67 -17.97
N GLY A 207 -17.11 -3.24 -17.89
CA GLY A 207 -16.23 -3.42 -19.05
C GLY A 207 -15.65 -2.13 -19.62
N ILE A 208 -15.62 -1.05 -18.82
CA ILE A 208 -15.03 0.24 -19.23
C ILE A 208 -13.52 0.14 -19.05
N GLY A 209 -12.77 0.28 -20.13
CA GLY A 209 -11.31 0.22 -20.10
C GLY A 209 -10.74 -0.16 -21.47
N MET A 210 -9.46 -0.49 -21.49
CA MET A 210 -8.80 -0.98 -22.70
C MET A 210 -9.03 -2.48 -22.88
N PRO A 211 -9.07 -3.01 -24.13
CA PRO A 211 -9.08 -4.44 -24.38
C PRO A 211 -7.89 -5.16 -23.72
N ASP A 212 -8.12 -6.41 -23.30
CA ASP A 212 -7.09 -7.22 -22.63
C ASP A 212 -5.77 -7.35 -23.40
N GLU A 213 -5.84 -7.37 -24.73
CA GLU A 213 -4.63 -7.45 -25.59
C GLU A 213 -3.76 -6.20 -25.47
N GLU A 214 -4.37 -5.02 -25.45
CA GLU A 214 -3.65 -3.76 -25.27
C GLU A 214 -3.11 -3.63 -23.84
N ILE A 215 -3.89 -4.10 -22.86
CA ILE A 215 -3.47 -4.16 -21.45
C ILE A 215 -2.22 -5.04 -21.30
N ARG A 216 -2.21 -6.21 -21.92
CA ARG A 216 -1.05 -7.12 -21.91
C ARG A 216 0.17 -6.47 -22.57
N SER A 217 -0.01 -5.65 -23.59
CA SER A 217 1.09 -4.91 -24.20
C SER A 217 1.71 -3.88 -23.27
N ILE A 218 0.89 -3.25 -22.41
CA ILE A 218 1.36 -2.27 -21.39
C ILE A 218 2.13 -2.97 -20.26
N THR A 219 1.64 -4.11 -19.78
CA THR A 219 2.23 -4.83 -18.64
C THR A 219 3.35 -5.77 -19.06
N CYS A 220 3.12 -6.61 -20.05
CA CYS A 220 4.07 -7.63 -20.52
C CYS A 220 4.96 -7.15 -21.66
N GLY A 221 4.56 -6.08 -22.39
CA GLY A 221 5.31 -5.48 -23.49
C GLY A 221 6.48 -4.60 -23.08
N ARG A 222 6.61 -4.24 -21.80
CA ARG A 222 7.72 -3.42 -21.31
C ARG A 222 9.11 -4.03 -21.56
N PHE A 223 9.19 -5.36 -21.77
CA PHE A 223 10.45 -6.05 -21.97
C PHE A 223 10.33 -7.16 -23.02
N PRO A 224 10.06 -6.85 -24.32
CA PRO A 224 10.02 -7.85 -25.38
C PRO A 224 11.35 -8.60 -25.57
N PHE A 225 12.49 -8.01 -25.13
CA PHE A 225 13.81 -8.61 -25.29
C PHE A 225 14.06 -9.84 -24.38
N TRP A 226 13.28 -10.07 -23.32
CA TRP A 226 13.39 -11.30 -22.54
C TRP A 226 12.96 -12.56 -23.29
N ARG A 227 12.12 -12.40 -24.33
CA ARG A 227 11.68 -13.51 -25.18
C ARG A 227 12.61 -13.82 -26.34
N GLN A 228 13.53 -12.92 -26.69
CA GLN A 228 14.41 -13.08 -27.86
C GLN A 228 15.75 -13.74 -27.53
N GLN A 229 16.04 -14.02 -26.25
CA GLN A 229 17.32 -14.60 -25.81
C GLN A 229 17.19 -16.08 -25.36
N ARG A 230 16.14 -16.78 -25.79
CA ARG A 230 16.02 -18.24 -25.62
C ARG A 230 15.85 -18.91 -26.98
#